data_f92a116a4fb213cebedf8a6f626b7056
#
_entry.id   f92a116a4fb213cebedf8a6f626b7056
#
_cell.length_a   1.000
_cell.length_b   1.000
_cell.length_c   1.000
_cell.angle_alpha   90.00
_cell.angle_beta   90.00
_cell.angle_gamma   90.00
#
_symmetry.space_group_name_H-M   'P 1'
#
loop_
_entity.id
_entity.type
_entity.pdbx_description
1 polymer ?
#
loop_
_entity_poly.entity_id
_entity_poly.type
_entity_poly.pdbx_seq_one_letter_code
_entity_poly.pdbx_strand_id
1 'polypeptide(L)'
;MTFFDISRKMLKAGFYKYRLYFLCNLSATALFCCFAVISTNRTFMNASIVNSSISNNVYLPFFLSAVFLVFFLPVSCQAFLASRKQEYGVMFSLGMSRKEAFRNLLFENVIISVLALAIALAAGTVLSFLFFSVIIYAIDVHGVQWQFCPEAYKLTAVLYTVVVAVAFILNAGRLMLDKIGTLLKAQYRAEKTGKIGTFLCRLAPNYMRFHLVEWSFVRRHKKEWGCRYVLASLIIAVSVMLTGVCVTLYPAFLQDAKSYSPYDMVYSEIYGMNQVSVQDVLHILEKNGVTVEQVIQLPYIRDDVFNYLPVTEINRDFGCDYQIQEGEFLNLFQYNLEDGYEHNIQPVSTVTISGDRKLQSVGTDVKILFNQNPTFADKTLIINDSDFEKLSADITGSAGIANLFQFQNWEDSYAGVCEVKEYLQESNQLNEDEQTYYELSSKVEKYQDAKKSGQFLLFLMAFVIGLMIMAEFLLIHSRIQA
;
A
#
# COMPACT_ATOMS: atom_id res chain seq x y z
N MET A 1 17.13 -53.97 5.67
CA MET A 1 16.38 -52.78 5.22
C MET A 1 17.20 -51.55 5.62
N THR A 2 17.61 -50.76 4.61
CA THR A 2 18.35 -49.52 4.92
C THR A 2 17.39 -48.46 5.41
N PHE A 3 17.90 -47.53 6.19
CA PHE A 3 17.16 -46.35 6.68
C PHE A 3 16.42 -45.62 5.53
N PHE A 4 17.04 -45.56 4.36
CA PHE A 4 16.49 -44.94 3.15
C PHE A 4 15.27 -45.68 2.60
N ASP A 5 15.25 -47.02 2.69
CA ASP A 5 14.14 -47.84 2.23
C ASP A 5 12.88 -47.62 3.08
N ILE A 6 13.06 -47.45 4.40
CA ILE A 6 11.95 -47.17 5.34
C ILE A 6 11.37 -45.80 5.03
N SER A 7 12.19 -44.74 4.94
CA SER A 7 11.76 -43.37 4.64
C SER A 7 11.02 -43.30 3.30
N ARG A 8 11.52 -44.02 2.24
CA ARG A 8 10.87 -44.01 0.93
C ARG A 8 9.51 -44.74 0.94
N LYS A 9 9.39 -45.82 1.68
CA LYS A 9 8.10 -46.54 1.83
C LYS A 9 7.10 -45.69 2.62
N MET A 10 7.55 -44.98 3.67
CA MET A 10 6.71 -44.09 4.46
C MET A 10 6.24 -42.88 3.64
N LEU A 11 7.12 -42.31 2.83
CA LEU A 11 6.75 -41.21 1.92
C LEU A 11 5.66 -41.67 0.91
N LYS A 12 5.74 -42.88 0.38
CA LYS A 12 4.71 -43.42 -0.52
C LYS A 12 3.39 -43.71 0.19
N ALA A 13 3.43 -44.31 1.38
CA ALA A 13 2.23 -44.67 2.14
C ALA A 13 1.49 -43.42 2.71
N GLY A 14 2.23 -42.37 3.09
CA GLY A 14 1.70 -41.16 3.65
C GLY A 14 1.50 -40.02 2.66
N PHE A 15 1.55 -40.25 1.35
CA PHE A 15 1.60 -39.24 0.30
C PHE A 15 0.55 -38.07 0.49
N TYR A 16 -0.67 -38.41 0.91
CA TYR A 16 -1.72 -37.47 1.10
C TYR A 16 -1.42 -36.43 2.22
N LYS A 17 -0.84 -36.88 3.34
CA LYS A 17 -0.45 -36.03 4.49
C LYS A 17 0.68 -35.08 4.08
N TYR A 18 1.64 -35.58 3.32
CA TYR A 18 2.74 -34.76 2.80
C TYR A 18 2.28 -33.72 1.78
N ARG A 19 1.32 -34.08 0.92
CA ARG A 19 0.75 -33.17 -0.09
C ARG A 19 0.13 -31.93 0.55
N LEU A 20 -0.63 -32.09 1.62
CA LEU A 20 -1.26 -30.97 2.31
C LEU A 20 -0.22 -30.06 2.99
N TYR A 21 0.74 -30.65 3.69
CA TYR A 21 1.84 -29.88 4.29
C TYR A 21 2.65 -29.12 3.24
N PHE A 22 2.94 -29.79 2.13
CA PHE A 22 3.60 -29.18 0.97
C PHE A 22 2.79 -27.99 0.42
N LEU A 23 1.48 -28.13 0.19
CA LEU A 23 0.63 -27.07 -0.32
C LEU A 23 0.54 -25.86 0.65
N CYS A 24 0.47 -26.11 1.94
CA CYS A 24 0.49 -25.05 2.95
C CYS A 24 1.80 -24.26 2.90
N ASN A 25 2.95 -24.94 2.82
CA ASN A 25 4.25 -24.28 2.70
C ASN A 25 4.36 -23.50 1.40
N LEU A 26 3.92 -24.10 0.30
CA LEU A 26 3.94 -23.49 -1.03
C LEU A 26 3.10 -22.22 -1.08
N SER A 27 1.84 -22.27 -0.63
CA SER A 27 0.92 -21.15 -0.73
C SER A 27 1.39 -19.94 0.08
N ALA A 28 1.80 -20.11 1.35
CA ALA A 28 2.28 -19.03 2.19
C ALA A 28 3.59 -18.43 1.67
N THR A 29 4.50 -19.26 1.19
CA THR A 29 5.80 -18.80 0.67
C THR A 29 5.67 -18.12 -0.68
N ALA A 30 4.80 -18.62 -1.57
CA ALA A 30 4.52 -17.98 -2.87
C ALA A 30 3.87 -16.61 -2.70
N LEU A 31 2.94 -16.46 -1.74
CA LEU A 31 2.34 -15.18 -1.39
C LEU A 31 3.42 -14.17 -0.96
N PHE A 32 4.27 -14.54 -0.01
CA PHE A 32 5.33 -13.67 0.46
C PHE A 32 6.32 -13.33 -0.67
N CYS A 33 6.73 -14.31 -1.47
CA CYS A 33 7.61 -14.10 -2.62
C CYS A 33 7.03 -13.10 -3.63
N CYS A 34 5.72 -13.20 -3.92
CA CYS A 34 5.03 -12.28 -4.81
C CYS A 34 5.18 -10.82 -4.34
N PHE A 35 4.87 -10.53 -3.08
CA PHE A 35 4.98 -9.18 -2.55
C PHE A 35 6.43 -8.72 -2.35
N ALA A 36 7.35 -9.64 -2.04
CA ALA A 36 8.78 -9.34 -1.98
C ALA A 36 9.31 -8.89 -3.35
N VAL A 37 8.91 -9.54 -4.44
CA VAL A 37 9.29 -9.14 -5.81
C VAL A 37 8.72 -7.78 -6.17
N ILE A 38 7.47 -7.50 -5.83
CA ILE A 38 6.82 -6.22 -6.13
C ILE A 38 7.49 -5.08 -5.33
N SER A 39 7.72 -5.27 -4.03
CA SER A 39 8.30 -4.25 -3.14
C SER A 39 9.78 -3.95 -3.42
N THR A 40 10.49 -4.83 -4.12
CA THR A 40 11.89 -4.63 -4.51
C THR A 40 12.08 -4.24 -5.97
N ASN A 41 10.99 -4.09 -6.72
CA ASN A 41 11.05 -3.68 -8.13
C ASN A 41 11.39 -2.19 -8.23
N ARG A 42 12.54 -1.87 -8.84
CA ARG A 42 13.06 -0.50 -8.93
C ARG A 42 12.20 0.42 -9.79
N THR A 43 11.63 -0.08 -10.88
CA THR A 43 10.78 0.74 -11.76
C THR A 43 9.46 1.09 -11.09
N PHE A 44 8.89 0.18 -10.30
CA PHE A 44 7.67 0.42 -9.54
C PHE A 44 7.89 1.35 -8.33
N MET A 45 9.08 1.27 -7.71
CA MET A 45 9.43 2.10 -6.54
C MET A 45 10.02 3.46 -6.92
N ASN A 46 10.16 3.74 -8.22
CA ASN A 46 10.67 5.03 -8.70
C ASN A 46 9.55 6.09 -8.70
N ALA A 47 9.69 7.11 -7.86
CA ALA A 47 8.71 8.18 -7.70
C ALA A 47 8.48 9.03 -8.96
N SER A 48 9.43 9.02 -9.92
CA SER A 48 9.27 9.71 -11.21
C SER A 48 8.34 8.97 -12.18
N ILE A 49 8.18 7.64 -12.01
CA ILE A 49 7.35 6.80 -12.88
C ILE A 49 6.00 6.50 -12.23
N VAL A 50 6.02 6.23 -10.93
CA VAL A 50 4.82 5.88 -10.15
C VAL A 50 4.68 6.85 -9.00
N ASN A 51 3.49 7.40 -8.80
CA ASN A 51 3.22 8.26 -7.65
C ASN A 51 3.66 7.57 -6.34
N SER A 52 4.38 8.31 -5.49
CA SER A 52 4.94 7.81 -4.23
C SER A 52 3.86 7.20 -3.31
N SER A 53 2.65 7.75 -3.33
CA SER A 53 1.52 7.23 -2.57
C SER A 53 1.11 5.82 -3.04
N ILE A 54 1.19 5.52 -4.33
CA ILE A 54 0.88 4.20 -4.89
C ILE A 54 1.98 3.21 -4.55
N SER A 55 3.25 3.57 -4.75
CA SER A 55 4.38 2.69 -4.48
C SER A 55 4.50 2.33 -3.00
N ASN A 56 4.28 3.29 -2.09
CA ASN A 56 4.34 3.07 -0.65
C ASN A 56 3.21 2.15 -0.13
N ASN A 57 2.07 2.10 -0.79
CA ASN A 57 0.96 1.23 -0.41
C ASN A 57 1.31 -0.27 -0.48
N VAL A 58 2.36 -0.67 -1.20
CA VAL A 58 2.83 -2.07 -1.28
C VAL A 58 3.48 -2.55 0.02
N TYR A 59 4.04 -1.66 0.83
CA TYR A 59 4.71 -2.08 2.07
C TYR A 59 3.77 -2.71 3.08
N LEU A 60 2.50 -2.27 3.15
CA LEU A 60 1.52 -2.83 4.08
C LEU A 60 1.20 -4.31 3.76
N PRO A 61 0.79 -4.69 2.53
CA PRO A 61 0.60 -6.09 2.15
C PRO A 61 1.87 -6.94 2.26
N PHE A 62 3.03 -6.37 1.92
CA PHE A 62 4.32 -7.04 2.10
C PHE A 62 4.56 -7.42 3.56
N PHE A 63 4.41 -6.47 4.49
CA PHE A 63 4.55 -6.72 5.92
C PHE A 63 3.53 -7.74 6.44
N LEU A 64 2.27 -7.62 6.05
CA LEU A 64 1.22 -8.58 6.42
C LEU A 64 1.53 -10.00 5.94
N SER A 65 2.02 -10.15 4.71
CA SER A 65 2.41 -11.46 4.17
C SER A 65 3.59 -12.07 4.90
N ALA A 66 4.57 -11.25 5.34
CA ALA A 66 5.69 -11.69 6.16
C ALA A 66 5.23 -12.19 7.53
N VAL A 67 4.40 -11.41 8.21
CA VAL A 67 3.80 -11.78 9.50
C VAL A 67 2.98 -13.06 9.37
N PHE A 68 2.15 -13.16 8.34
CA PHE A 68 1.38 -14.36 8.07
C PHE A 68 2.28 -15.59 7.89
N LEU A 69 3.33 -15.50 7.08
CA LEU A 69 4.28 -16.59 6.86
C LEU A 69 4.92 -17.06 8.18
N VAL A 70 5.39 -16.12 9.02
CA VAL A 70 6.04 -16.42 10.31
C VAL A 70 5.12 -17.18 11.26
N PHE A 71 3.83 -16.88 11.28
CA PHE A 71 2.87 -17.54 12.15
C PHE A 71 2.23 -18.80 11.53
N PHE A 72 1.97 -18.79 10.25
CA PHE A 72 1.29 -19.88 9.54
C PHE A 72 2.16 -21.13 9.39
N LEU A 73 3.44 -20.99 9.02
CA LEU A 73 4.32 -22.13 8.82
C LEU A 73 4.53 -22.99 10.08
N PRO A 74 4.75 -22.44 11.29
CA PRO A 74 4.81 -23.23 12.52
C PRO A 74 3.53 -24.01 12.82
N VAL A 75 2.37 -23.43 12.53
CA VAL A 75 1.08 -24.10 12.71
C VAL A 75 0.91 -25.22 11.70
N SER A 76 1.29 -25.02 10.44
CA SER A 76 1.31 -26.05 9.40
C SER A 76 2.26 -27.20 9.74
N CYS A 77 3.48 -26.89 10.22
CA CYS A 77 4.45 -27.88 10.67
C CYS A 77 3.91 -28.71 11.85
N GLN A 78 3.27 -28.05 12.80
CA GLN A 78 2.63 -28.76 13.92
C GLN A 78 1.50 -29.67 13.44
N ALA A 79 0.69 -29.23 12.47
CA ALA A 79 -0.37 -30.04 11.88
C ALA A 79 0.19 -31.32 11.27
N PHE A 80 1.25 -31.17 10.50
CA PHE A 80 1.95 -32.29 9.87
C PHE A 80 2.48 -33.29 10.90
N LEU A 81 3.25 -32.81 11.89
CA LEU A 81 3.81 -33.67 12.92
C LEU A 81 2.73 -34.35 13.78
N ALA A 82 1.62 -33.69 14.05
CA ALA A 82 0.48 -34.26 14.76
C ALA A 82 -0.14 -35.44 14.01
N SER A 83 -0.25 -35.37 12.68
CA SER A 83 -0.76 -36.45 11.85
C SER A 83 0.16 -37.69 11.81
N ARG A 84 1.42 -37.52 12.22
CA ARG A 84 2.44 -38.58 12.25
C ARG A 84 2.64 -39.20 13.63
N LYS A 85 2.02 -38.64 14.67
CA LYS A 85 2.24 -39.06 16.08
C LYS A 85 2.06 -40.57 16.28
N GLN A 86 1.00 -41.14 15.73
CA GLN A 86 0.72 -42.55 15.88
C GLN A 86 1.75 -43.48 15.22
N GLU A 87 2.15 -43.12 14.00
CA GLU A 87 3.13 -43.88 13.25
C GLU A 87 4.45 -43.99 14.03
N TYR A 88 4.89 -42.87 14.62
CA TYR A 88 6.07 -42.85 15.47
C TYR A 88 5.84 -43.50 16.83
N GLY A 89 4.62 -43.44 17.39
CA GLY A 89 4.24 -44.23 18.57
C GLY A 89 4.41 -45.72 18.40
N VAL A 90 3.96 -46.29 17.27
CA VAL A 90 4.14 -47.66 16.89
C VAL A 90 5.63 -48.00 16.70
N MET A 91 6.39 -47.14 16.00
CA MET A 91 7.83 -47.35 15.81
C MET A 91 8.62 -47.36 17.11
N PHE A 92 8.28 -46.47 18.06
CA PHE A 92 8.89 -46.52 19.38
C PHE A 92 8.57 -47.79 20.15
N SER A 93 7.35 -48.31 20.04
CA SER A 93 6.98 -49.57 20.68
C SER A 93 7.70 -50.79 20.03
N LEU A 94 8.13 -50.69 18.78
CA LEU A 94 8.96 -51.66 18.05
C LEU A 94 10.47 -51.48 18.32
N GLY A 95 10.87 -50.54 19.19
CA GLY A 95 12.26 -50.36 19.61
C GLY A 95 13.07 -49.31 18.84
N MET A 96 12.43 -48.45 18.01
CA MET A 96 13.12 -47.34 17.35
C MET A 96 13.62 -46.34 18.41
N SER A 97 14.87 -45.90 18.29
CA SER A 97 15.39 -44.83 19.18
C SER A 97 14.85 -43.46 18.82
N ARG A 98 14.77 -42.56 19.84
CA ARG A 98 14.31 -41.15 19.63
C ARG A 98 15.21 -40.43 18.66
N LYS A 99 16.52 -40.68 18.66
CA LYS A 99 17.49 -40.06 17.74
C LYS A 99 17.24 -40.46 16.28
N GLU A 100 16.95 -41.75 16.05
CA GLU A 100 16.62 -42.27 14.72
C GLU A 100 15.30 -41.67 14.21
N ALA A 101 14.29 -41.61 15.05
CA ALA A 101 13.01 -40.99 14.73
C ALA A 101 13.17 -39.49 14.38
N PHE A 102 13.95 -38.75 15.14
CA PHE A 102 14.23 -37.35 14.87
C PHE A 102 14.95 -37.16 13.53
N ARG A 103 15.97 -37.99 13.26
CA ARG A 103 16.72 -37.95 11.99
C ARG A 103 15.83 -38.26 10.78
N ASN A 104 14.90 -39.23 10.94
CA ASN A 104 13.96 -39.57 9.89
C ASN A 104 12.98 -38.40 9.60
N LEU A 105 12.38 -37.83 10.65
CA LEU A 105 11.51 -36.67 10.52
C LEU A 105 12.23 -35.45 9.91
N LEU A 106 13.47 -35.21 10.30
CA LEU A 106 14.28 -34.14 9.75
C LEU A 106 14.49 -34.33 8.25
N PHE A 107 14.87 -35.55 7.83
CA PHE A 107 15.08 -35.86 6.43
C PHE A 107 13.81 -35.67 5.59
N GLU A 108 12.66 -36.15 6.07
CA GLU A 108 11.36 -35.97 5.43
C GLU A 108 11.01 -34.48 5.33
N ASN A 109 11.18 -33.70 6.43
CA ASN A 109 10.87 -32.27 6.45
C ASN A 109 11.77 -31.48 5.51
N VAL A 110 13.06 -31.78 5.44
CA VAL A 110 14.01 -31.09 4.56
C VAL A 110 13.63 -31.32 3.09
N ILE A 111 13.33 -32.57 2.70
CA ILE A 111 12.93 -32.85 1.30
C ILE A 111 11.67 -32.06 0.92
N ILE A 112 10.64 -32.11 1.76
CA ILE A 112 9.38 -31.41 1.48
C ILE A 112 9.59 -29.90 1.44
N SER A 113 10.37 -29.36 2.38
CA SER A 113 10.62 -27.92 2.49
C SER A 113 11.45 -27.40 1.30
N VAL A 114 12.47 -28.14 0.86
CA VAL A 114 13.26 -27.74 -0.33
C VAL A 114 12.42 -27.75 -1.59
N LEU A 115 11.61 -28.81 -1.79
CA LEU A 115 10.70 -28.90 -2.93
C LEU A 115 9.63 -27.80 -2.88
N ALA A 116 9.06 -27.56 -1.69
CA ALA A 116 8.07 -26.50 -1.52
C ALA A 116 8.66 -25.10 -1.78
N LEU A 117 9.87 -24.82 -1.30
CA LEU A 117 10.56 -23.56 -1.56
C LEU A 117 10.82 -23.37 -3.06
N ALA A 118 11.39 -24.37 -3.73
CA ALA A 118 11.71 -24.27 -5.16
C ALA A 118 10.46 -23.98 -6.02
N ILE A 119 9.37 -24.69 -5.75
CA ILE A 119 8.12 -24.48 -6.48
C ILE A 119 7.43 -23.19 -6.05
N ALA A 120 7.53 -22.78 -4.76
CA ALA A 120 6.98 -21.55 -4.27
C ALA A 120 7.66 -20.32 -4.87
N LEU A 121 8.99 -20.35 -5.05
CA LEU A 121 9.71 -19.27 -5.74
C LEU A 121 9.24 -19.15 -7.19
N ALA A 122 9.10 -20.26 -7.91
CA ALA A 122 8.58 -20.26 -9.28
C ALA A 122 7.11 -19.76 -9.34
N ALA A 123 6.25 -20.28 -8.46
CA ALA A 123 4.86 -19.88 -8.38
C ALA A 123 4.71 -18.40 -7.96
N GLY A 124 5.52 -17.93 -7.01
CA GLY A 124 5.56 -16.54 -6.58
C GLY A 124 6.00 -15.61 -7.70
N THR A 125 6.95 -16.02 -8.54
CA THR A 125 7.36 -15.28 -9.74
C THR A 125 6.21 -15.14 -10.74
N VAL A 126 5.55 -16.25 -11.06
CA VAL A 126 4.39 -16.23 -11.98
C VAL A 126 3.27 -15.36 -11.40
N LEU A 127 2.99 -15.50 -10.10
CA LEU A 127 1.98 -14.73 -9.42
C LEU A 127 2.33 -13.23 -9.41
N SER A 128 3.59 -12.86 -9.17
CA SER A 128 4.05 -11.47 -9.22
C SER A 128 3.94 -10.89 -10.63
N PHE A 129 4.26 -11.67 -11.65
CA PHE A 129 4.12 -11.24 -13.04
C PHE A 129 2.66 -10.99 -13.43
N LEU A 130 1.75 -11.91 -13.07
CA LEU A 130 0.32 -11.74 -13.31
C LEU A 130 -0.23 -10.53 -12.54
N PHE A 131 0.16 -10.40 -11.29
CA PHE A 131 -0.25 -9.30 -10.46
C PHE A 131 0.26 -7.95 -11.00
N PHE A 132 1.50 -7.91 -11.45
CA PHE A 132 2.11 -6.73 -12.07
C PHE A 132 1.38 -6.32 -13.36
N SER A 133 1.00 -7.28 -14.19
CA SER A 133 0.21 -7.02 -15.40
C SER A 133 -1.16 -6.43 -15.08
N VAL A 134 -1.81 -6.88 -14.00
CA VAL A 134 -3.08 -6.32 -13.54
C VAL A 134 -2.90 -4.90 -12.99
N ILE A 135 -1.82 -4.65 -12.26
CA ILE A 135 -1.50 -3.31 -11.71
C ILE A 135 -1.31 -2.30 -12.85
N ILE A 136 -0.45 -2.61 -13.82
CA ILE A 136 -0.16 -1.72 -14.95
C ILE A 136 -1.47 -1.35 -15.68
N TYR A 137 -2.33 -2.34 -15.91
CA TYR A 137 -3.62 -2.11 -16.53
C TYR A 137 -4.57 -1.26 -15.68
N ALA A 138 -4.60 -1.48 -14.35
CA ALA A 138 -5.52 -0.81 -13.44
C ALA A 138 -5.11 0.64 -13.12
N ILE A 139 -3.80 0.93 -13.11
CA ILE A 139 -3.25 2.25 -12.74
C ILE A 139 -2.99 3.09 -14.00
N ASP A 140 -2.97 2.45 -15.17
CA ASP A 140 -2.64 3.10 -16.46
C ASP A 140 -1.29 3.85 -16.42
N VAL A 141 -0.27 3.20 -15.87
CA VAL A 141 1.08 3.76 -15.79
C VAL A 141 1.95 3.17 -16.87
N HIS A 142 2.42 4.02 -17.78
CA HIS A 142 3.38 3.65 -18.81
C HIS A 142 4.82 3.71 -18.26
N GLY A 143 5.67 2.78 -18.70
CA GLY A 143 7.09 2.74 -18.30
C GLY A 143 7.43 1.80 -17.15
N VAL A 144 6.47 1.27 -16.44
CA VAL A 144 6.70 0.28 -15.38
C VAL A 144 6.88 -1.11 -15.99
N GLN A 145 8.01 -1.77 -15.71
CA GLN A 145 8.33 -3.10 -16.23
C GLN A 145 8.59 -4.07 -15.09
N TRP A 146 8.11 -5.31 -15.27
CA TRP A 146 8.47 -6.38 -14.35
C TRP A 146 9.97 -6.67 -14.46
N GLN A 147 10.67 -6.69 -13.32
CA GLN A 147 12.11 -6.96 -13.26
C GLN A 147 12.37 -8.15 -12.34
N PHE A 148 13.37 -8.96 -12.71
CA PHE A 148 13.87 -10.01 -11.86
C PHE A 148 14.76 -9.42 -10.76
N CYS A 149 14.29 -9.45 -9.51
CA CYS A 149 14.98 -8.88 -8.34
C CYS A 149 15.58 -9.99 -7.47
N PRO A 150 16.86 -10.35 -7.62
CA PRO A 150 17.48 -11.46 -6.86
C PRO A 150 17.41 -11.29 -5.34
N GLU A 151 17.32 -10.05 -4.86
CA GLU A 151 17.20 -9.73 -3.43
C GLU A 151 15.90 -10.23 -2.82
N ALA A 152 14.78 -10.14 -3.55
CA ALA A 152 13.49 -10.67 -3.12
C ALA A 152 13.54 -12.18 -2.92
N TYR A 153 14.17 -12.90 -3.84
CA TYR A 153 14.33 -14.36 -3.76
C TYR A 153 15.23 -14.78 -2.61
N LYS A 154 16.35 -14.08 -2.40
CA LYS A 154 17.24 -14.30 -1.25
C LYS A 154 16.49 -14.06 0.07
N LEU A 155 15.77 -12.94 0.19
CA LEU A 155 14.99 -12.61 1.37
C LEU A 155 13.94 -13.70 1.65
N THR A 156 13.20 -14.12 0.63
CA THR A 156 12.19 -15.19 0.74
C THR A 156 12.82 -16.51 1.18
N ALA A 157 13.92 -16.92 0.57
CA ALA A 157 14.60 -18.16 0.89
C ALA A 157 15.16 -18.17 2.32
N VAL A 158 15.78 -17.07 2.76
CA VAL A 158 16.31 -16.93 4.11
C VAL A 158 15.19 -16.96 5.14
N LEU A 159 14.16 -16.11 4.98
CA LEU A 159 13.04 -16.04 5.92
C LEU A 159 12.32 -17.39 6.03
N TYR A 160 12.01 -18.02 4.90
CA TYR A 160 11.38 -19.33 4.87
C TYR A 160 12.21 -20.38 5.61
N THR A 161 13.51 -20.49 5.28
CA THR A 161 14.40 -21.49 5.87
C THR A 161 14.52 -21.32 7.37
N VAL A 162 14.69 -20.09 7.85
CA VAL A 162 14.76 -19.80 9.29
C VAL A 162 13.45 -20.18 9.99
N VAL A 163 12.31 -19.77 9.46
CA VAL A 163 11.01 -20.02 10.07
C VAL A 163 10.71 -21.52 10.11
N VAL A 164 10.95 -22.26 9.02
CA VAL A 164 10.70 -23.71 8.94
C VAL A 164 11.65 -24.46 9.87
N ALA A 165 12.93 -24.07 9.93
CA ALA A 165 13.91 -24.73 10.81
C ALA A 165 13.51 -24.55 12.30
N VAL A 166 13.20 -23.32 12.71
CA VAL A 166 12.73 -23.04 14.09
C VAL A 166 11.43 -23.78 14.39
N ALA A 167 10.47 -23.72 13.47
CA ALA A 167 9.19 -24.42 13.61
C ALA A 167 9.37 -25.93 13.76
N PHE A 168 10.23 -26.51 12.95
CA PHE A 168 10.52 -27.94 13.01
C PHE A 168 11.21 -28.33 14.33
N ILE A 169 12.27 -27.65 14.74
CA ILE A 169 12.98 -27.91 15.99
C ILE A 169 12.03 -27.87 17.19
N LEU A 170 11.21 -26.85 17.27
CA LEU A 170 10.26 -26.66 18.38
C LEU A 170 9.18 -27.76 18.40
N ASN A 171 8.63 -28.12 17.27
CA ASN A 171 7.52 -29.06 17.19
C ASN A 171 8.00 -30.53 17.21
N ALA A 172 9.10 -30.87 16.54
CA ALA A 172 9.69 -32.19 16.60
C ALA A 172 10.29 -32.50 18.00
N GLY A 173 10.93 -31.50 18.63
CA GLY A 173 11.40 -31.63 19.99
C GLY A 173 10.28 -32.02 20.98
N ARG A 174 9.11 -31.39 20.87
CA ARG A 174 7.92 -31.74 21.67
C ARG A 174 7.45 -33.16 21.38
N LEU A 175 7.40 -33.59 20.12
CA LEU A 175 7.01 -34.94 19.75
C LEU A 175 7.94 -35.99 20.35
N MET A 176 9.26 -35.71 20.39
CA MET A 176 10.24 -36.60 20.98
C MET A 176 10.17 -36.70 22.50
N LEU A 177 9.62 -35.68 23.18
CA LEU A 177 9.42 -35.66 24.65
C LEU A 177 8.12 -36.35 25.08
N ASP A 178 7.16 -36.56 24.19
CA ASP A 178 5.89 -37.21 24.50
C ASP A 178 6.10 -38.67 24.94
N LYS A 179 5.27 -39.13 25.89
CA LYS A 179 5.27 -40.52 26.36
C LYS A 179 4.66 -41.44 25.29
N ILE A 180 5.22 -42.64 25.08
CA ILE A 180 4.74 -43.59 24.11
C ILE A 180 3.26 -43.90 24.23
N GLY A 181 2.77 -44.05 25.46
CA GLY A 181 1.35 -44.26 25.72
C GLY A 181 0.43 -43.09 25.32
N THR A 182 0.92 -41.84 25.30
CA THR A 182 0.16 -40.68 24.84
C THR A 182 0.15 -40.60 23.31
N LEU A 183 1.22 -41.03 22.65
CA LEU A 183 1.34 -41.10 21.20
C LEU A 183 0.37 -42.14 20.58
N LEU A 184 0.20 -43.29 21.26
CA LEU A 184 -0.68 -44.40 20.82
C LEU A 184 -2.17 -44.10 21.10
N LYS A 185 -2.49 -43.39 22.17
CA LYS A 185 -3.89 -43.08 22.58
C LYS A 185 -4.55 -41.96 21.77
N ALA A 186 -3.84 -41.31 20.89
CA ALA A 186 -4.30 -40.08 20.22
C ALA A 186 -5.56 -40.27 19.33
N GLN A 187 -5.93 -41.50 18.96
CA GLN A 187 -7.04 -41.75 18.01
C GLN A 187 -8.34 -42.33 18.58
N TYR A 188 -8.37 -42.78 19.85
CA TYR A 188 -9.55 -43.49 20.40
C TYR A 188 -10.48 -42.61 21.25
N ARG A 189 -10.84 -41.38 20.79
CA ARG A 189 -12.03 -40.72 21.29
C ARG A 189 -13.09 -40.66 20.20
N ALA A 190 -13.95 -41.67 20.15
CA ALA A 190 -15.13 -41.68 19.30
C ALA A 190 -15.91 -40.36 19.49
N GLU A 191 -16.12 -39.63 18.41
CA GLU A 191 -16.89 -38.39 18.40
C GLU A 191 -18.34 -38.67 18.77
N LYS A 192 -18.71 -38.39 20.02
CA LYS A 192 -20.11 -38.29 20.43
C LYS A 192 -20.63 -36.91 20.05
N THR A 193 -21.37 -36.83 18.95
CA THR A 193 -22.16 -35.63 18.61
C THR A 193 -23.16 -35.34 19.73
N GLY A 194 -23.14 -34.12 20.26
CA GLY A 194 -24.11 -33.70 21.30
C GLY A 194 -25.55 -33.67 20.72
N LYS A 195 -26.56 -33.78 21.59
CA LYS A 195 -27.99 -33.82 21.22
C LYS A 195 -28.43 -32.74 20.23
N ILE A 196 -27.85 -31.54 20.32
CA ILE A 196 -28.11 -30.40 19.39
C ILE A 196 -27.48 -30.65 18.02
N GLY A 197 -26.27 -31.22 17.96
CA GLY A 197 -25.61 -31.53 16.69
C GLY A 197 -26.33 -32.64 15.90
N THR A 198 -26.91 -33.64 16.60
CA THR A 198 -27.74 -34.70 15.97
C THR A 198 -29.05 -34.16 15.43
N PHE A 199 -29.67 -33.19 16.10
CA PHE A 199 -30.90 -32.55 15.64
C PHE A 199 -30.66 -31.69 14.39
N LEU A 200 -29.61 -30.87 14.37
CA LEU A 200 -29.25 -30.02 13.23
C LEU A 200 -28.74 -30.83 12.01
N CYS A 201 -28.07 -31.97 12.22
CA CYS A 201 -27.72 -32.89 11.14
C CYS A 201 -28.92 -33.56 10.46
N ARG A 202 -30.08 -33.62 11.15
CA ARG A 202 -31.35 -34.12 10.54
C ARG A 202 -32.05 -33.09 9.65
N LEU A 203 -31.83 -31.79 9.94
CA LEU A 203 -32.45 -30.69 9.20
C LEU A 203 -31.74 -30.33 7.88
N ALA A 204 -30.43 -30.53 7.79
CA ALA A 204 -29.63 -30.23 6.59
C ALA A 204 -28.51 -31.26 6.39
N PRO A 205 -28.79 -32.39 5.71
CA PRO A 205 -27.91 -33.57 5.81
C PRO A 205 -26.51 -33.42 5.16
N ASN A 206 -26.32 -32.59 4.14
CA ASN A 206 -25.07 -32.58 3.40
C ASN A 206 -24.15 -31.40 3.68
N TYR A 207 -24.68 -30.18 3.82
CA TYR A 207 -23.87 -28.97 4.00
C TYR A 207 -23.57 -28.68 5.49
N MET A 208 -24.57 -28.81 6.34
CA MET A 208 -24.39 -28.56 7.80
C MET A 208 -23.63 -29.67 8.53
N ARG A 209 -23.61 -30.89 8.05
CA ARG A 209 -22.82 -31.98 8.64
C ARG A 209 -21.33 -31.64 8.68
N PHE A 210 -20.82 -31.07 7.60
CA PHE A 210 -19.43 -30.71 7.47
C PHE A 210 -19.06 -29.59 8.47
N HIS A 211 -19.80 -28.50 8.48
CA HIS A 211 -19.55 -27.35 9.36
C HIS A 211 -19.81 -27.60 10.84
N LEU A 212 -20.77 -28.42 11.18
CA LEU A 212 -21.06 -28.78 12.58
C LEU A 212 -20.02 -29.73 13.17
N VAL A 213 -19.50 -30.64 12.36
CA VAL A 213 -18.38 -31.50 12.76
C VAL A 213 -17.12 -30.66 12.97
N GLU A 214 -16.84 -29.72 12.12
CA GLU A 214 -15.73 -28.77 12.27
C GLU A 214 -15.87 -27.94 13.56
N TRP A 215 -17.05 -27.38 13.80
CA TRP A 215 -17.29 -26.55 14.99
C TRP A 215 -17.24 -27.31 16.29
N SER A 216 -17.79 -28.51 16.32
CA SER A 216 -17.74 -29.41 17.48
C SER A 216 -16.30 -29.89 17.77
N PHE A 217 -15.52 -30.10 16.72
CA PHE A 217 -14.12 -30.48 16.77
C PHE A 217 -13.26 -29.36 17.36
N VAL A 218 -13.38 -28.13 16.86
CA VAL A 218 -12.72 -26.94 17.38
C VAL A 218 -13.06 -26.69 18.85
N ARG A 219 -14.33 -26.85 19.23
CA ARG A 219 -14.79 -26.63 20.62
C ARG A 219 -14.23 -27.65 21.62
N ARG A 220 -14.02 -28.91 21.20
CA ARG A 220 -13.49 -29.98 22.07
C ARG A 220 -11.98 -29.92 22.23
N HIS A 221 -11.27 -29.48 21.23
CA HIS A 221 -9.81 -29.42 21.25
C HIS A 221 -9.27 -28.04 21.67
N LYS A 222 -10.10 -27.19 22.26
CA LYS A 222 -9.74 -25.83 22.72
C LYS A 222 -8.42 -25.74 23.49
N LYS A 223 -8.08 -26.74 24.32
CA LYS A 223 -6.84 -26.72 25.12
C LYS A 223 -5.57 -27.03 24.30
N GLU A 224 -5.68 -27.82 23.27
CA GLU A 224 -4.51 -28.23 22.43
C GLU A 224 -4.34 -27.35 21.18
N TRP A 225 -5.42 -26.77 20.70
CA TRP A 225 -5.51 -26.03 19.46
C TRP A 225 -5.68 -24.52 19.64
N GLY A 226 -6.14 -24.10 20.82
CA GLY A 226 -6.72 -22.78 21.03
C GLY A 226 -5.79 -21.61 20.69
N CYS A 227 -4.50 -21.70 21.04
CA CYS A 227 -3.64 -20.54 20.92
C CYS A 227 -3.12 -20.26 19.49
N ARG A 228 -2.99 -21.28 18.63
CA ARG A 228 -2.27 -21.17 17.36
C ARG A 228 -3.17 -20.93 16.15
N TYR A 229 -4.37 -21.56 16.15
CA TYR A 229 -5.40 -21.22 15.16
C TYR A 229 -6.00 -19.85 15.43
N VAL A 230 -6.18 -19.53 16.71
CA VAL A 230 -6.57 -18.18 17.14
C VAL A 230 -5.58 -17.15 16.59
N LEU A 231 -4.29 -17.47 16.55
CA LEU A 231 -3.29 -16.54 16.04
C LEU A 231 -3.37 -16.37 14.51
N ALA A 232 -3.53 -17.46 13.75
CA ALA A 232 -3.71 -17.38 12.29
C ALA A 232 -5.02 -16.67 11.91
N SER A 233 -6.13 -17.03 12.58
CA SER A 233 -7.43 -16.37 12.40
C SER A 233 -7.38 -14.90 12.84
N LEU A 234 -6.59 -14.56 13.85
CA LEU A 234 -6.40 -13.19 14.32
C LEU A 234 -5.70 -12.34 13.27
N ILE A 235 -4.70 -12.89 12.57
CA ILE A 235 -4.01 -12.17 11.49
C ILE A 235 -4.98 -11.86 10.35
N ILE A 236 -5.82 -12.82 9.96
CA ILE A 236 -6.85 -12.61 8.95
C ILE A 236 -7.86 -11.56 9.44
N ALA A 237 -8.32 -11.68 10.69
CA ALA A 237 -9.25 -10.70 11.27
C ALA A 237 -8.67 -9.29 11.30
N VAL A 238 -7.38 -9.14 11.66
CA VAL A 238 -6.67 -7.85 11.62
C VAL A 238 -6.56 -7.35 10.17
N SER A 239 -6.24 -8.22 9.22
CA SER A 239 -6.17 -7.83 7.80
C SER A 239 -7.54 -7.36 7.27
N VAL A 240 -8.62 -8.03 7.62
CA VAL A 240 -9.99 -7.63 7.27
C VAL A 240 -10.36 -6.30 7.94
N MET A 241 -9.99 -6.13 9.22
CA MET A 241 -10.21 -4.87 9.95
C MET A 241 -9.46 -3.71 9.29
N LEU A 242 -8.17 -3.90 8.94
CA LEU A 242 -7.38 -2.88 8.25
C LEU A 242 -7.98 -2.53 6.87
N THR A 243 -8.49 -3.53 6.14
CA THR A 243 -9.19 -3.26 4.89
C THR A 243 -10.47 -2.44 5.14
N GLY A 244 -11.22 -2.75 6.20
CA GLY A 244 -12.38 -1.95 6.60
C GLY A 244 -12.00 -0.50 6.87
N VAL A 245 -10.90 -0.27 7.58
CA VAL A 245 -10.34 1.09 7.81
C VAL A 245 -9.97 1.76 6.48
N CYS A 246 -9.29 1.06 5.57
CA CYS A 246 -8.96 1.61 4.26
C CYS A 246 -10.21 1.99 3.45
N VAL A 247 -11.26 1.15 3.48
CA VAL A 247 -12.54 1.43 2.80
C VAL A 247 -13.22 2.66 3.39
N THR A 248 -13.17 2.86 4.71
CA THR A 248 -13.79 4.02 5.36
C THR A 248 -13.01 5.30 5.18
N LEU A 249 -11.67 5.24 5.11
CA LEU A 249 -10.82 6.41 4.88
C LEU A 249 -10.76 6.84 3.40
N TYR A 250 -11.02 5.94 2.47
CA TYR A 250 -10.96 6.23 1.04
C TYR A 250 -11.83 7.43 0.61
N PRO A 251 -13.12 7.53 1.02
CA PRO A 251 -13.93 8.71 0.71
C PRO A 251 -13.38 10.02 1.31
N ALA A 252 -12.74 9.96 2.48
CA ALA A 252 -12.14 11.13 3.10
C ALA A 252 -10.96 11.67 2.27
N PHE A 253 -10.09 10.79 1.78
CA PHE A 253 -9.00 11.19 0.87
C PHE A 253 -9.50 11.78 -0.44
N LEU A 254 -10.60 11.24 -0.99
CA LEU A 254 -11.22 11.83 -2.19
C LEU A 254 -11.81 13.21 -1.90
N GLN A 255 -12.41 13.39 -0.73
CA GLN A 255 -12.97 14.68 -0.32
C GLN A 255 -11.87 15.72 -0.09
N ASP A 256 -10.76 15.33 0.51
CA ASP A 256 -9.59 16.20 0.69
C ASP A 256 -9.03 16.63 -0.68
N ALA A 257 -8.88 15.70 -1.63
CA ALA A 257 -8.47 16.03 -2.99
C ALA A 257 -9.46 17.00 -3.70
N LYS A 258 -10.78 16.90 -3.42
CA LYS A 258 -11.80 17.82 -3.94
C LYS A 258 -11.69 19.21 -3.35
N SER A 259 -11.31 19.32 -2.09
CA SER A 259 -11.14 20.60 -1.39
C SER A 259 -9.73 21.20 -1.51
N TYR A 260 -8.85 20.55 -2.26
CA TYR A 260 -7.45 20.96 -2.40
C TYR A 260 -7.25 22.39 -2.88
N SER A 261 -8.09 22.88 -3.77
CA SER A 261 -7.99 24.23 -4.33
C SER A 261 -9.38 24.75 -4.73
N PRO A 262 -9.68 26.04 -4.50
CA PRO A 262 -10.88 26.69 -5.02
C PRO A 262 -10.90 26.72 -6.56
N TYR A 263 -9.73 26.80 -7.20
CA TYR A 263 -9.58 26.79 -8.64
C TYR A 263 -9.17 25.39 -9.13
N ASP A 264 -9.71 25.01 -10.27
CA ASP A 264 -9.58 23.63 -10.79
C ASP A 264 -8.24 23.38 -11.46
N MET A 265 -7.64 24.42 -12.05
CA MET A 265 -6.30 24.38 -12.61
C MET A 265 -5.60 25.74 -12.37
N VAL A 266 -4.33 25.68 -11.98
CA VAL A 266 -3.47 26.86 -11.79
C VAL A 266 -2.12 26.57 -12.43
N TYR A 267 -1.63 27.48 -13.26
CA TYR A 267 -0.26 27.46 -13.70
C TYR A 267 0.36 28.85 -13.65
N SER A 268 1.67 28.90 -13.41
CA SER A 268 2.42 30.14 -13.25
C SER A 268 3.31 30.37 -14.47
N GLU A 269 3.17 31.55 -15.07
CA GLU A 269 4.10 32.07 -16.06
C GLU A 269 5.20 32.86 -15.35
N ILE A 270 6.45 32.54 -15.62
CA ILE A 270 7.60 33.28 -15.12
C ILE A 270 8.28 33.94 -16.32
N TYR A 271 8.81 35.15 -16.14
CA TYR A 271 9.52 35.83 -17.22
C TYR A 271 10.59 34.91 -17.85
N GLY A 272 10.48 34.72 -19.18
CA GLY A 272 11.34 33.79 -19.93
C GLY A 272 10.95 32.33 -19.87
N MET A 273 9.91 31.95 -19.08
CA MET A 273 9.43 30.56 -18.96
C MET A 273 7.91 30.52 -18.92
N ASN A 274 7.31 29.48 -19.48
CA ASN A 274 5.86 29.26 -19.52
C ASN A 274 5.07 30.43 -20.15
N GLN A 275 5.70 31.25 -20.96
CA GLN A 275 5.03 32.36 -21.66
C GLN A 275 4.22 31.81 -22.82
N VAL A 276 3.07 31.23 -22.52
CA VAL A 276 2.13 30.71 -23.51
C VAL A 276 0.86 31.56 -23.50
N SER A 277 0.23 31.66 -24.66
CA SER A 277 -1.04 32.37 -24.76
C SER A 277 -2.12 31.62 -23.95
N VAL A 278 -2.81 32.34 -23.06
CA VAL A 278 -3.98 31.79 -22.36
C VAL A 278 -5.04 31.30 -23.36
N GLN A 279 -5.12 31.93 -24.53
CA GLN A 279 -6.04 31.54 -25.59
C GLN A 279 -5.71 30.15 -26.17
N ASP A 280 -4.43 29.81 -26.30
CA ASP A 280 -4.03 28.45 -26.74
C ASP A 280 -4.40 27.43 -25.72
N VAL A 281 -4.21 27.72 -24.43
CA VAL A 281 -4.65 26.87 -23.32
C VAL A 281 -6.16 26.68 -23.31
N LEU A 282 -6.92 27.75 -23.50
CA LEU A 282 -8.39 27.68 -23.62
C LEU A 282 -8.82 26.82 -24.81
N HIS A 283 -8.14 26.95 -25.96
CA HIS A 283 -8.44 26.14 -27.14
C HIS A 283 -8.16 24.64 -26.90
N ILE A 284 -7.07 24.32 -26.20
CA ILE A 284 -6.75 22.92 -25.83
C ILE A 284 -7.82 22.36 -24.89
N LEU A 285 -8.24 23.14 -23.90
CA LEU A 285 -9.30 22.73 -22.97
C LEU A 285 -10.63 22.51 -23.69
N GLU A 286 -11.03 23.45 -24.54
CA GLU A 286 -12.27 23.35 -25.33
C GLU A 286 -12.26 22.15 -26.28
N LYS A 287 -11.14 21.90 -26.98
CA LYS A 287 -10.93 20.73 -27.84
C LYS A 287 -11.17 19.41 -27.08
N ASN A 288 -10.83 19.36 -25.79
CA ASN A 288 -11.05 18.22 -24.91
C ASN A 288 -12.42 18.24 -24.21
N GLY A 289 -13.32 19.12 -24.62
CA GLY A 289 -14.66 19.21 -24.07
C GLY A 289 -14.77 19.84 -22.67
N VAL A 290 -13.71 20.53 -22.22
CA VAL A 290 -13.68 21.22 -20.94
C VAL A 290 -14.25 22.63 -21.11
N THR A 291 -15.35 22.92 -20.44
CA THR A 291 -15.95 24.28 -20.44
C THR A 291 -15.37 25.09 -19.29
N VAL A 292 -14.70 26.17 -19.65
CA VAL A 292 -14.12 27.11 -18.67
C VAL A 292 -15.16 28.15 -18.29
N GLU A 293 -15.45 28.31 -17.00
CA GLU A 293 -16.37 29.31 -16.48
C GLU A 293 -15.69 30.65 -16.21
N GLN A 294 -14.50 30.60 -15.62
CA GLN A 294 -13.75 31.79 -15.23
C GLN A 294 -12.25 31.58 -15.39
N VAL A 295 -11.55 32.62 -15.79
CA VAL A 295 -10.09 32.71 -15.78
C VAL A 295 -9.69 33.97 -15.04
N ILE A 296 -8.81 33.84 -14.06
CA ILE A 296 -8.19 34.96 -13.35
C ILE A 296 -6.71 34.96 -13.67
N GLN A 297 -6.18 36.12 -14.03
CA GLN A 297 -4.76 36.34 -14.26
C GLN A 297 -4.21 37.22 -13.12
N LEU A 298 -3.50 36.60 -12.18
CA LEU A 298 -2.96 37.26 -10.99
C LEU A 298 -1.47 37.55 -11.22
N PRO A 299 -1.06 38.84 -11.31
CA PRO A 299 0.35 39.18 -11.37
C PRO A 299 1.03 38.91 -10.03
N TYR A 300 2.25 38.37 -10.11
CA TYR A 300 3.09 38.15 -8.94
C TYR A 300 4.56 38.46 -9.23
N ILE A 301 5.31 38.74 -8.18
CA ILE A 301 6.77 38.86 -8.27
C ILE A 301 7.38 37.82 -7.37
N ARG A 302 8.42 37.15 -7.83
CA ARG A 302 9.14 36.15 -7.06
C ARG A 302 10.60 36.57 -6.91
N ASP A 303 11.09 36.56 -5.68
CA ASP A 303 12.51 36.60 -5.39
C ASP A 303 13.01 35.19 -4.98
N ASP A 304 14.23 35.07 -4.49
CA ASP A 304 14.82 33.79 -4.08
C ASP A 304 14.07 33.14 -2.90
N VAL A 305 13.24 33.91 -2.17
CA VAL A 305 12.65 33.47 -0.90
C VAL A 305 11.12 33.61 -0.91
N PHE A 306 10.58 34.72 -1.44
CA PHE A 306 9.17 35.09 -1.29
C PHE A 306 8.46 35.32 -2.63
N ASN A 307 7.16 35.10 -2.62
CA ASN A 307 6.24 35.53 -3.67
C ASN A 307 5.47 36.75 -3.16
N TYR A 308 5.40 37.81 -3.94
CA TYR A 308 4.71 39.05 -3.63
C TYR A 308 3.47 39.19 -4.48
N LEU A 309 2.34 39.47 -3.87
CA LEU A 309 1.05 39.67 -4.52
C LEU A 309 0.51 41.08 -4.23
N PRO A 310 -0.08 41.76 -5.22
CA PRO A 310 -0.67 43.08 -5.00
C PRO A 310 -2.00 43.00 -4.29
N VAL A 311 -2.21 43.84 -3.26
CA VAL A 311 -3.39 43.79 -2.39
C VAL A 311 -4.70 44.08 -3.13
N THR A 312 -4.71 44.98 -4.09
CA THR A 312 -5.94 45.36 -4.81
C THR A 312 -6.46 44.17 -5.65
N GLU A 313 -5.58 43.44 -6.36
CA GLU A 313 -5.96 42.26 -7.13
C GLU A 313 -6.52 41.17 -6.22
N ILE A 314 -5.87 40.93 -5.08
CA ILE A 314 -6.32 39.93 -4.10
C ILE A 314 -7.70 40.29 -3.54
N ASN A 315 -7.91 41.53 -3.17
CA ASN A 315 -9.21 41.96 -2.66
C ASN A 315 -10.32 41.89 -3.71
N ARG A 316 -10.01 42.28 -4.95
CA ARG A 316 -10.97 42.26 -6.06
C ARG A 316 -11.38 40.83 -6.44
N ASP A 317 -10.39 39.94 -6.63
CA ASP A 317 -10.62 38.64 -7.28
C ASP A 317 -11.00 37.55 -6.26
N PHE A 318 -10.60 37.69 -5.00
CA PHE A 318 -10.87 36.70 -3.95
C PHE A 318 -11.84 37.19 -2.87
N GLY A 319 -12.40 38.41 -3.02
CA GLY A 319 -13.37 38.95 -2.08
C GLY A 319 -12.79 39.13 -0.69
N CYS A 320 -11.50 39.44 -0.59
CA CYS A 320 -10.83 39.77 0.64
C CYS A 320 -10.98 41.28 0.94
N ASP A 321 -10.74 41.70 2.18
CA ASP A 321 -10.75 43.10 2.60
C ASP A 321 -9.46 43.42 3.39
N TYR A 322 -8.31 43.12 2.75
CA TYR A 322 -7.02 43.42 3.35
C TYR A 322 -6.69 44.88 3.17
N GLN A 323 -6.27 45.51 4.27
CA GLN A 323 -5.85 46.93 4.28
C GLN A 323 -4.36 46.99 4.60
N ILE A 324 -3.53 47.16 3.58
CA ILE A 324 -2.07 47.11 3.68
C ILE A 324 -1.55 48.50 3.18
N GLN A 325 -0.83 49.21 4.03
CA GLN A 325 -0.26 50.51 3.68
C GLN A 325 1.12 50.35 3.02
N GLU A 326 1.62 51.42 2.42
CA GLU A 326 2.98 51.43 1.86
C GLU A 326 4.01 51.12 2.97
N GLY A 327 4.93 50.21 2.72
CA GLY A 327 5.89 49.74 3.70
C GLY A 327 5.42 48.60 4.59
N GLU A 328 4.22 48.07 4.35
CA GLU A 328 3.63 46.99 5.11
C GLU A 328 3.38 45.73 4.23
N PHE A 329 3.29 44.56 4.87
CA PHE A 329 2.87 43.33 4.23
C PHE A 329 2.11 42.39 5.15
N LEU A 330 1.28 41.54 4.57
CA LEU A 330 0.59 40.44 5.24
C LEU A 330 1.22 39.09 4.82
N ASN A 331 1.55 38.24 5.79
CA ASN A 331 1.95 36.87 5.51
C ASN A 331 0.72 36.04 5.13
N LEU A 332 0.75 35.40 3.96
CA LEU A 332 -0.30 34.50 3.51
C LEU A 332 0.24 33.08 3.49
N PHE A 333 -0.44 32.17 4.21
CA PHE A 333 -0.20 30.74 4.17
C PHE A 333 -1.43 30.05 3.61
N GLN A 334 -1.25 29.35 2.48
CA GLN A 334 -2.37 28.69 1.82
C GLN A 334 -2.48 27.23 2.25
N TYR A 335 -2.93 27.00 3.47
CA TYR A 335 -3.15 25.68 4.05
C TYR A 335 -4.58 25.49 4.52
N ASN A 336 -5.04 24.25 4.50
CA ASN A 336 -6.28 23.85 5.16
C ASN A 336 -5.96 23.41 6.59
N LEU A 337 -6.29 24.22 7.58
CA LEU A 337 -6.05 23.90 8.99
C LEU A 337 -6.94 22.74 9.52
N GLU A 338 -7.97 22.35 8.77
CA GLU A 338 -8.88 21.27 9.14
C GLU A 338 -8.46 19.90 8.58
N ASP A 339 -7.37 19.84 7.81
CA ASP A 339 -6.89 18.60 7.19
C ASP A 339 -6.22 17.62 8.17
N GLY A 340 -5.97 18.07 9.41
CA GLY A 340 -5.37 17.27 10.48
C GLY A 340 -3.85 17.11 10.39
N TYR A 341 -3.18 17.81 9.45
CA TYR A 341 -1.72 17.84 9.35
C TYR A 341 -1.13 19.02 10.13
N GLU A 342 0.09 18.85 10.64
CA GLU A 342 0.86 19.96 11.21
C GLU A 342 1.53 20.75 10.08
N HIS A 343 1.10 21.99 9.89
CA HIS A 343 1.68 22.90 8.92
C HIS A 343 2.78 23.75 9.56
N ASN A 344 3.90 23.90 8.86
CA ASN A 344 5.02 24.71 9.33
C ASN A 344 4.78 26.19 9.03
N ILE A 345 3.93 26.84 9.85
CA ILE A 345 3.59 28.26 9.71
C ILE A 345 4.65 29.08 10.45
N GLN A 346 5.57 29.68 9.69
CA GLN A 346 6.62 30.54 10.23
C GLN A 346 6.52 31.94 9.62
N PRO A 347 5.68 32.82 10.18
CA PRO A 347 5.53 34.18 9.67
C PRO A 347 6.79 35.02 9.88
N VAL A 348 7.08 35.87 8.91
CA VAL A 348 8.20 36.78 8.93
C VAL A 348 7.73 38.12 9.45
N SER A 349 8.53 38.77 10.31
CA SER A 349 8.17 40.09 10.87
C SER A 349 8.65 41.25 10.01
N THR A 350 9.75 41.06 9.28
CA THR A 350 10.33 42.11 8.42
C THR A 350 10.97 41.48 7.19
N VAL A 351 10.79 42.11 6.05
CA VAL A 351 11.42 41.73 4.79
C VAL A 351 12.12 42.94 4.19
N THR A 352 13.30 42.74 3.65
CA THR A 352 14.04 43.77 2.91
C THR A 352 13.91 43.49 1.42
N ILE A 353 13.26 44.43 0.71
CA ILE A 353 13.14 44.38 -0.75
C ILE A 353 14.22 45.22 -1.44
N SER A 354 14.27 45.20 -2.78
CA SER A 354 15.23 45.98 -3.58
C SER A 354 15.39 47.42 -3.08
N GLY A 355 16.65 47.90 -3.02
CA GLY A 355 16.98 49.25 -2.60
C GLY A 355 16.97 49.49 -1.09
N ASP A 356 17.24 48.48 -0.27
CA ASP A 356 17.28 48.51 1.21
C ASP A 356 15.96 48.92 1.88
N ARG A 357 14.85 48.82 1.17
CA ARG A 357 13.53 49.08 1.77
C ARG A 357 13.12 47.95 2.68
N LYS A 358 12.69 48.32 3.88
CA LYS A 358 12.18 47.35 4.85
C LYS A 358 10.66 47.44 4.89
N LEU A 359 10.02 46.30 4.61
CA LEU A 359 8.60 46.10 4.83
C LEU A 359 8.38 45.51 6.22
N GLN A 360 7.29 45.88 6.90
CA GLN A 360 6.90 45.36 8.21
C GLN A 360 5.61 44.52 8.10
N SER A 361 5.56 43.42 8.80
CA SER A 361 4.36 42.59 8.83
C SER A 361 3.25 43.25 9.64
N VAL A 362 2.06 43.34 9.06
CA VAL A 362 0.82 43.74 9.76
C VAL A 362 0.05 42.57 10.32
N GLY A 363 0.42 41.32 9.92
CA GLY A 363 -0.25 40.13 10.40
C GLY A 363 0.03 38.89 9.58
N THR A 364 -0.75 37.87 9.87
CA THR A 364 -0.69 36.55 9.17
C THR A 364 -2.11 36.07 8.93
N ASP A 365 -2.40 35.64 7.71
CA ASP A 365 -3.62 34.93 7.37
C ASP A 365 -3.28 33.49 6.87
N VAL A 366 -4.13 32.52 7.27
CA VAL A 366 -4.00 31.13 6.88
C VAL A 366 -5.29 30.72 6.19
N LYS A 367 -5.29 30.83 4.88
CA LYS A 367 -6.47 30.60 4.05
C LYS A 367 -6.07 30.20 2.65
N ILE A 368 -6.70 29.17 2.10
CA ILE A 368 -6.52 28.85 0.70
C ILE A 368 -7.30 29.85 -0.14
N LEU A 369 -6.59 30.72 -0.84
CA LEU A 369 -7.19 31.66 -1.79
C LEU A 369 -7.33 31.02 -3.17
N PHE A 370 -6.28 30.38 -3.66
CA PHE A 370 -6.32 29.78 -4.99
C PHE A 370 -5.62 28.43 -5.10
N ASN A 371 -4.56 28.17 -4.33
CA ASN A 371 -3.78 26.95 -4.52
C ASN A 371 -2.94 26.58 -3.31
N GLN A 372 -2.82 25.30 -3.02
CA GLN A 372 -1.87 24.72 -2.04
C GLN A 372 -0.55 24.27 -2.71
N ASN A 373 -0.21 24.76 -3.89
CA ASN A 373 1.07 24.48 -4.54
C ASN A 373 2.22 24.97 -3.65
N PRO A 374 3.31 24.21 -3.51
CA PRO A 374 4.49 24.60 -2.74
C PRO A 374 5.03 26.00 -3.04
N THR A 375 4.85 26.50 -4.27
CA THR A 375 5.24 27.87 -4.62
C THR A 375 4.49 28.93 -3.87
N PHE A 376 3.17 28.78 -3.73
CA PHE A 376 2.32 29.79 -3.11
C PHE A 376 1.77 29.37 -1.75
N ALA A 377 2.02 28.14 -1.29
CA ALA A 377 1.47 27.64 -0.04
C ALA A 377 2.10 28.32 1.18
N ASP A 378 3.40 28.50 1.15
CA ASP A 378 4.17 29.24 2.15
C ASP A 378 5.00 30.33 1.46
N LYS A 379 5.55 31.26 2.23
CA LYS A 379 6.40 32.35 1.71
C LYS A 379 5.71 33.27 0.70
N THR A 380 4.41 33.43 0.81
CA THR A 380 3.62 34.40 0.04
C THR A 380 3.30 35.60 0.88
N LEU A 381 3.59 36.79 0.35
CA LEU A 381 3.40 38.07 1.00
C LEU A 381 2.44 38.93 0.15
N ILE A 382 1.40 39.43 0.77
CA ILE A 382 0.52 40.43 0.14
C ILE A 382 1.06 41.80 0.51
N ILE A 383 1.35 42.64 -0.48
CA ILE A 383 1.95 43.97 -0.31
C ILE A 383 1.06 45.07 -0.93
N ASN A 384 1.33 46.30 -0.57
CA ASN A 384 0.68 47.44 -1.18
C ASN A 384 1.04 47.59 -2.67
N ASP A 385 0.10 48.01 -3.50
CA ASP A 385 0.29 48.11 -4.97
C ASP A 385 1.43 49.07 -5.34
N SER A 386 1.63 50.18 -4.59
CA SER A 386 2.77 51.07 -4.82
C SER A 386 4.12 50.40 -4.58
N ASP A 387 4.22 49.55 -3.55
CA ASP A 387 5.45 48.77 -3.30
C ASP A 387 5.62 47.63 -4.33
N PHE A 388 4.52 47.06 -4.81
CA PHE A 388 4.53 46.05 -5.87
C PHE A 388 5.02 46.64 -7.20
N GLU A 389 4.51 47.83 -7.60
CA GLU A 389 4.97 48.51 -8.83
C GLU A 389 6.46 48.86 -8.77
N LYS A 390 6.93 49.38 -7.62
CA LYS A 390 8.34 49.70 -7.40
C LYS A 390 9.23 48.41 -7.50
N LEU A 391 8.77 47.34 -6.87
CA LEU A 391 9.48 46.06 -6.89
C LEU A 391 9.53 45.46 -8.31
N SER A 392 8.42 45.56 -9.07
CA SER A 392 8.34 45.13 -10.46
C SER A 392 9.29 45.89 -11.38
N ALA A 393 9.51 47.18 -11.12
CA ALA A 393 10.46 47.99 -11.90
C ALA A 393 11.93 47.66 -11.62
N ASP A 394 12.25 47.23 -10.40
CA ASP A 394 13.62 46.88 -9.97
C ASP A 394 14.03 45.46 -10.31
N ILE A 395 13.06 44.55 -10.41
CA ILE A 395 13.33 43.10 -10.65
C ILE A 395 12.91 42.76 -12.08
N THR A 396 13.85 42.88 -13.02
CA THR A 396 13.70 42.37 -14.38
C THR A 396 14.02 40.87 -14.37
N GLY A 397 13.00 40.04 -14.54
CA GLY A 397 13.16 38.59 -14.75
C GLY A 397 12.47 37.66 -13.75
N SER A 398 11.89 38.22 -12.68
CA SER A 398 11.17 37.43 -11.67
C SER A 398 9.68 37.77 -11.56
N ALA A 399 9.17 38.62 -12.47
CA ALA A 399 7.74 38.92 -12.57
C ALA A 399 7.04 37.82 -13.39
N GLY A 400 5.86 37.41 -12.97
CA GLY A 400 5.07 36.38 -13.62
C GLY A 400 3.57 36.63 -13.49
N ILE A 401 2.80 35.76 -14.12
CA ILE A 401 1.33 35.75 -14.02
C ILE A 401 0.91 34.34 -13.59
N ALA A 402 0.13 34.27 -12.51
CA ALA A 402 -0.56 33.03 -12.14
C ALA A 402 -1.93 32.99 -12.84
N ASN A 403 -2.15 32.01 -13.68
CA ASN A 403 -3.38 31.79 -14.43
C ASN A 403 -4.25 30.77 -13.67
N LEU A 404 -5.42 31.19 -13.22
CA LEU A 404 -6.34 30.40 -12.40
C LEU A 404 -7.61 30.14 -13.21
N PHE A 405 -7.97 28.86 -13.32
CA PHE A 405 -9.11 28.40 -14.10
C PHE A 405 -10.17 27.75 -13.22
N GLN A 406 -11.44 28.10 -13.46
CA GLN A 406 -12.60 27.36 -12.97
C GLN A 406 -13.32 26.68 -14.11
N PHE A 407 -13.69 25.44 -13.93
CA PHE A 407 -14.35 24.60 -14.92
C PHE A 407 -15.78 24.30 -14.50
N GLN A 408 -16.70 24.23 -15.44
CA GLN A 408 -18.08 23.82 -15.17
C GLN A 408 -18.15 22.39 -14.64
N ASN A 409 -17.31 21.49 -15.17
CA ASN A 409 -17.27 20.08 -14.82
C ASN A 409 -15.82 19.60 -14.67
N TRP A 410 -15.20 19.96 -13.58
CA TRP A 410 -13.77 19.74 -13.37
C TRP A 410 -13.40 18.24 -13.29
N GLU A 411 -14.34 17.35 -12.86
CA GLU A 411 -14.06 15.90 -12.73
C GLU A 411 -13.74 15.26 -14.09
N ASP A 412 -14.23 15.83 -15.20
CA ASP A 412 -14.02 15.34 -16.56
C ASP A 412 -12.83 16.03 -17.28
N SER A 413 -12.17 16.99 -16.62
CA SER A 413 -11.13 17.81 -17.23
C SER A 413 -9.75 17.14 -17.36
N TYR A 414 -9.58 15.91 -16.90
CA TYR A 414 -8.27 15.26 -16.77
C TYR A 414 -7.49 15.21 -18.10
N ALA A 415 -8.15 14.82 -19.20
CA ALA A 415 -7.50 14.74 -20.51
C ALA A 415 -7.03 16.12 -21.01
N GLY A 416 -7.87 17.15 -20.83
CA GLY A 416 -7.52 18.52 -21.22
C GLY A 416 -6.37 19.09 -20.40
N VAL A 417 -6.37 18.84 -19.09
CA VAL A 417 -5.26 19.27 -18.21
C VAL A 417 -3.95 18.58 -18.55
N CYS A 418 -3.98 17.28 -18.89
CA CYS A 418 -2.78 16.57 -19.32
C CYS A 418 -2.23 17.15 -20.65
N GLU A 419 -3.09 17.44 -21.64
CA GLU A 419 -2.67 18.04 -22.91
C GLU A 419 -2.12 19.47 -22.71
N VAL A 420 -2.71 20.25 -21.80
CA VAL A 420 -2.15 21.57 -21.41
C VAL A 420 -0.75 21.42 -20.80
N LYS A 421 -0.56 20.43 -19.94
CA LYS A 421 0.73 20.16 -19.31
C LYS A 421 1.80 19.78 -20.35
N GLU A 422 1.46 18.90 -21.30
CA GLU A 422 2.34 18.53 -22.41
C GLU A 422 2.66 19.76 -23.27
N TYR A 423 1.66 20.60 -23.59
CA TYR A 423 1.86 21.82 -24.35
C TYR A 423 2.79 22.82 -23.66
N LEU A 424 2.64 23.00 -22.34
CA LEU A 424 3.56 23.83 -21.55
C LEU A 424 4.99 23.26 -21.57
N GLN A 425 5.15 21.95 -21.48
CA GLN A 425 6.44 21.28 -21.57
C GLN A 425 7.12 21.46 -22.91
N GLU A 426 6.40 21.25 -24.00
CA GLU A 426 6.91 21.40 -25.35
C GLU A 426 7.26 22.86 -25.68
N SER A 427 6.42 23.81 -25.27
CA SER A 427 6.60 25.24 -25.55
C SER A 427 7.86 25.81 -24.89
N ASN A 428 8.30 25.25 -23.79
CA ASN A 428 9.46 25.73 -23.05
C ASN A 428 10.74 24.92 -23.32
N GLN A 429 10.69 23.90 -24.18
CA GLN A 429 11.82 23.03 -24.56
C GLN A 429 12.57 22.43 -23.36
N LEU A 430 11.86 22.14 -22.26
CA LEU A 430 12.48 21.63 -21.05
C LEU A 430 12.69 20.12 -21.10
N ASN A 431 13.78 19.66 -20.54
CA ASN A 431 14.08 18.25 -20.37
C ASN A 431 13.25 17.66 -19.20
N GLU A 432 13.08 16.33 -19.17
CA GLU A 432 12.32 15.64 -18.10
C GLU A 432 12.79 15.99 -16.67
N ASP A 433 14.08 16.30 -16.51
CA ASP A 433 14.66 16.68 -15.21
C ASP A 433 14.33 18.12 -14.78
N GLU A 434 13.89 18.97 -15.71
CA GLU A 434 13.52 20.37 -15.47
C GLU A 434 12.02 20.56 -15.24
N GLN A 435 11.23 19.49 -15.20
CA GLN A 435 9.78 19.50 -14.97
C GLN A 435 9.35 20.17 -13.66
N THR A 436 10.25 20.28 -12.69
CA THR A 436 10.02 20.99 -11.42
C THR A 436 9.75 22.49 -11.59
N TYR A 437 10.04 23.08 -12.73
CA TYR A 437 9.81 24.50 -13.02
C TYR A 437 8.43 24.80 -13.56
N TYR A 438 7.63 23.76 -13.90
CA TYR A 438 6.24 23.95 -14.27
C TYR A 438 5.36 23.88 -13.04
N GLU A 439 4.94 24.99 -12.63
CA GLU A 439 3.99 25.05 -11.53
C GLU A 439 2.55 24.99 -12.06
N LEU A 440 2.25 23.95 -12.82
CA LEU A 440 0.87 23.58 -13.06
C LEU A 440 0.41 22.65 -11.94
N SER A 441 -0.61 23.06 -11.24
CA SER A 441 -1.32 22.22 -10.31
C SER A 441 -2.79 22.13 -10.68
N SER A 442 -3.38 20.95 -10.59
CA SER A 442 -4.78 20.77 -10.89
C SER A 442 -5.46 19.90 -9.83
N LYS A 443 -6.69 20.27 -9.55
CA LYS A 443 -7.59 19.53 -8.66
C LYS A 443 -7.89 18.14 -9.19
N VAL A 444 -8.08 18.02 -10.51
CA VAL A 444 -8.40 16.74 -11.14
C VAL A 444 -7.24 15.75 -11.09
N GLU A 445 -5.98 16.19 -11.22
CA GLU A 445 -4.82 15.31 -11.06
C GLU A 445 -4.75 14.77 -9.64
N LYS A 446 -4.87 15.63 -8.62
CA LYS A 446 -4.90 15.22 -7.21
C LYS A 446 -6.03 14.22 -6.92
N TYR A 447 -7.21 14.47 -7.48
CA TYR A 447 -8.35 13.59 -7.33
C TYR A 447 -8.13 12.22 -8.00
N GLN A 448 -7.61 12.20 -9.22
CA GLN A 448 -7.30 10.96 -9.93
C GLN A 448 -6.20 10.16 -9.23
N ASP A 449 -5.17 10.83 -8.73
CA ASP A 449 -4.11 10.20 -7.94
C ASP A 449 -4.65 9.57 -6.64
N ALA A 450 -5.45 10.29 -5.90
CA ALA A 450 -6.09 9.78 -4.69
C ALA A 450 -7.01 8.58 -5.02
N LYS A 451 -7.78 8.67 -6.10
CA LYS A 451 -8.67 7.61 -6.58
C LYS A 451 -7.91 6.37 -6.98
N LYS A 452 -6.89 6.51 -7.84
CA LYS A 452 -6.04 5.40 -8.31
C LYS A 452 -5.30 4.75 -7.14
N SER A 453 -4.70 5.55 -6.26
CA SER A 453 -3.96 5.07 -5.08
C SER A 453 -4.86 4.29 -4.11
N GLY A 454 -6.05 4.81 -3.81
CA GLY A 454 -7.00 4.15 -2.93
C GLY A 454 -7.56 2.86 -3.53
N GLN A 455 -7.95 2.86 -4.79
CA GLN A 455 -8.41 1.66 -5.50
C GLN A 455 -7.33 0.58 -5.54
N PHE A 456 -6.09 0.98 -5.78
CA PHE A 456 -4.94 0.08 -5.78
C PHE A 456 -4.72 -0.56 -4.40
N LEU A 457 -4.75 0.23 -3.33
CA LEU A 457 -4.61 -0.30 -1.96
C LEU A 457 -5.72 -1.31 -1.63
N LEU A 458 -6.96 -0.99 -1.96
CA LEU A 458 -8.09 -1.90 -1.72
C LEU A 458 -7.93 -3.22 -2.49
N PHE A 459 -7.50 -3.16 -3.74
CA PHE A 459 -7.21 -4.36 -4.54
C PHE A 459 -6.09 -5.20 -3.91
N LEU A 460 -4.99 -4.56 -3.50
CA LEU A 460 -3.88 -5.23 -2.81
C LEU A 460 -4.36 -5.96 -1.56
N MET A 461 -5.12 -5.30 -0.73
CA MET A 461 -5.62 -5.87 0.53
C MET A 461 -6.58 -7.04 0.28
N ALA A 462 -7.52 -6.89 -0.66
CA ALA A 462 -8.44 -7.96 -1.01
C ALA A 462 -7.70 -9.20 -1.53
N PHE A 463 -6.67 -9.02 -2.36
CA PHE A 463 -5.85 -10.09 -2.89
C PHE A 463 -5.09 -10.83 -1.78
N VAL A 464 -4.43 -10.11 -0.87
CA VAL A 464 -3.72 -10.69 0.28
C VAL A 464 -4.65 -11.52 1.16
N ILE A 465 -5.81 -10.93 1.51
CA ILE A 465 -6.80 -11.60 2.36
C ILE A 465 -7.32 -12.87 1.68
N GLY A 466 -7.63 -12.81 0.39
CA GLY A 466 -8.10 -13.97 -0.37
C GLY A 466 -7.12 -15.13 -0.33
N LEU A 467 -5.82 -14.84 -0.53
CA LEU A 467 -4.77 -15.86 -0.46
C LEU A 467 -4.53 -16.38 0.97
N MET A 468 -4.62 -15.52 1.99
CA MET A 468 -4.52 -15.94 3.39
C MET A 468 -5.67 -16.87 3.78
N ILE A 469 -6.90 -16.54 3.40
CA ILE A 469 -8.09 -17.39 3.65
C ILE A 469 -7.93 -18.75 2.95
N MET A 470 -7.46 -18.76 1.70
CA MET A 470 -7.22 -20.01 0.97
C MET A 470 -6.16 -20.87 1.67
N ALA A 471 -5.07 -20.28 2.13
CA ALA A 471 -4.02 -21.00 2.85
C ALA A 471 -4.53 -21.56 4.19
N GLU A 472 -5.33 -20.78 4.94
CA GLU A 472 -5.93 -21.25 6.18
C GLU A 472 -6.95 -22.36 5.96
N PHE A 473 -7.75 -22.27 4.89
CA PHE A 473 -8.65 -23.35 4.49
C PHE A 473 -7.90 -24.67 4.22
N LEU A 474 -6.78 -24.60 3.51
CA LEU A 474 -5.90 -25.77 3.29
C LEU A 474 -5.40 -26.35 4.61
N LEU A 475 -5.03 -25.48 5.55
CA LEU A 475 -4.55 -25.90 6.86
C LEU A 475 -5.65 -26.57 7.69
N ILE A 476 -6.86 -26.01 7.74
CA ILE A 476 -8.01 -26.59 8.42
C ILE A 476 -8.36 -27.96 7.78
N HIS A 477 -8.42 -28.01 6.45
CA HIS A 477 -8.69 -29.22 5.72
C HIS A 477 -7.64 -30.32 6.01
N SER A 478 -6.35 -29.95 6.12
CA SER A 478 -5.27 -30.87 6.50
C SER A 478 -5.50 -31.53 7.86
N ARG A 479 -6.15 -30.82 8.75
CA ARG A 479 -6.42 -31.29 10.12
C ARG A 479 -7.64 -32.18 10.24
N ILE A 480 -8.66 -31.94 9.45
CA ILE A 480 -9.88 -32.77 9.46
C ILE A 480 -9.56 -34.17 8.97
N GLN A 481 -8.59 -34.26 8.07
CA GLN A 481 -8.18 -35.55 7.47
C GLN A 481 -7.06 -36.28 8.23
N ALA A 482 -6.39 -35.62 9.19
CA ALA A 482 -5.39 -36.19 10.07
C ALA A 482 -6.01 -36.77 11.34
#